data_f7b13e977ff9589f5e7c6f5c1f4c0540
#
_entry.id   f7b13e977ff9589f5e7c6f5c1f4c0540
#
_cell.length_a   1.000
_cell.length_b   1.000
_cell.length_c   1.000
_cell.angle_alpha   90.00
_cell.angle_beta   90.00
_cell.angle_gamma   90.00
#
_symmetry.space_group_name_H-M   'P 1'
#
loop_
_entity.id
_entity.type
_entity.pdbx_description
1 polymer ?
#
loop_
_entity_poly.entity_id
_entity_poly.type
_entity_poly.pdbx_seq_one_letter_code
_entity_poly.pdbx_strand_id
1 'polypeptide(L)'
;MLSSIIHNTDSFIASVPKLKRKKYGQFFTNMATANFMASLFCFDLTKPEFHLLDAGAGTGILSAAVIDKLIQSGYTGRIYLTCYETDELVLPLLKSNLELAKEECGINYEIIQDNYLTS
;
A
#
# COMPACT_ATOMS: atom_id res chain seq x y z
N MET A 1 -4.06 6.63 8.99
CA MET A 1 -3.23 6.23 7.83
C MET A 1 -4.06 5.69 6.68
N LEU A 2 -4.75 4.57 6.84
CA LEU A 2 -5.47 3.91 5.73
C LEU A 2 -6.55 4.80 5.11
N SER A 3 -7.36 5.46 5.91
CA SER A 3 -8.41 6.36 5.41
C SER A 3 -7.83 7.55 4.63
N SER A 4 -6.68 8.08 5.05
CA SER A 4 -5.99 9.16 4.32
C SER A 4 -5.46 8.67 2.97
N ILE A 5 -4.92 7.47 2.92
CA ILE A 5 -4.43 6.86 1.68
C ILE A 5 -5.58 6.61 0.71
N ILE A 6 -6.72 6.14 1.19
CA ILE A 6 -7.92 5.96 0.37
C ILE A 6 -8.44 7.29 -0.16
N HIS A 7 -8.50 8.31 0.69
CA HIS A 7 -8.88 9.65 0.26
C HIS A 7 -7.94 10.19 -0.83
N ASN A 8 -6.64 10.04 -0.65
CA ASN A 8 -5.64 10.45 -1.64
C ASN A 8 -5.81 9.69 -2.96
N THR A 9 -6.13 8.41 -2.90
CA THR A 9 -6.38 7.58 -4.08
C THR A 9 -7.63 8.05 -4.84
N ASP A 10 -8.72 8.31 -4.12
CA ASP A 10 -9.97 8.79 -4.71
C ASP A 10 -9.76 10.17 -5.36
N SER A 11 -9.01 11.05 -4.72
CA SER A 11 -8.66 12.36 -5.27
C SER A 11 -7.83 12.25 -6.53
N PHE A 12 -6.89 11.32 -6.58
CA PHE A 12 -6.09 11.04 -7.77
C PHE A 12 -6.97 10.55 -8.92
N ILE A 13 -7.86 9.58 -8.67
CA ILE A 13 -8.78 9.06 -9.70
C ILE A 13 -9.65 10.19 -10.26
N ALA A 14 -10.16 11.08 -9.40
CA ALA A 14 -10.98 12.20 -9.81
C ALA A 14 -10.21 13.24 -10.65
N SER A 15 -8.88 13.32 -10.48
CA SER A 15 -8.03 14.29 -11.18
C SER A 15 -7.59 13.86 -12.57
N VAL A 16 -7.67 12.56 -12.89
CA VAL A 16 -7.24 12.05 -14.21
C VAL A 16 -8.36 12.17 -15.26
N PRO A 17 -8.04 12.15 -16.57
CA PRO A 17 -9.05 12.18 -17.62
C PRO A 17 -10.06 11.04 -17.48
N LYS A 18 -11.31 11.30 -17.90
CA LYS A 18 -12.45 10.38 -17.73
C LYS A 18 -12.15 8.96 -18.22
N LEU A 19 -11.47 8.80 -19.35
CA LEU A 19 -11.10 7.50 -19.90
C LEU A 19 -10.15 6.72 -18.98
N LYS A 20 -9.21 7.43 -18.35
CA LYS A 20 -8.26 6.83 -17.39
C LYS A 20 -8.92 6.56 -16.04
N ARG A 21 -9.92 7.34 -15.65
CA ARG A 21 -10.63 7.15 -14.39
C ARG A 21 -11.22 5.74 -14.25
N LYS A 22 -11.84 5.24 -15.31
CA LYS A 22 -12.41 3.88 -15.32
C LYS A 22 -11.32 2.84 -15.13
N LYS A 23 -10.18 3.00 -15.83
CA LYS A 23 -9.03 2.10 -15.72
C LYS A 23 -8.51 2.04 -14.28
N TYR A 24 -8.21 3.19 -13.67
CA TYR A 24 -7.67 3.22 -12.32
C TYR A 24 -8.69 2.75 -11.28
N GLY A 25 -9.97 3.09 -11.44
CA GLY A 25 -11.01 2.63 -10.55
C GLY A 25 -11.20 1.11 -10.57
N GLN A 26 -10.85 0.43 -11.68
CA GLN A 26 -10.88 -1.03 -11.77
C GLN A 26 -9.65 -1.70 -11.19
N PHE A 27 -8.48 -1.05 -11.24
CA PHE A 27 -7.23 -1.65 -10.81
C PHE A 27 -6.88 -1.36 -9.35
N PHE A 28 -7.36 -0.23 -8.80
CA PHE A 28 -7.05 0.10 -7.42
C PHE A 28 -7.96 -0.66 -6.46
N THR A 29 -7.33 -1.23 -5.42
CA THR A 29 -8.06 -1.96 -4.38
C THR A 29 -8.86 -0.98 -3.52
N ASN A 30 -10.13 -1.24 -3.29
CA ASN A 30 -10.94 -0.46 -2.36
C ASN A 30 -10.71 -0.91 -0.92
N MET A 31 -11.21 -0.12 0.04
CA MET A 31 -11.01 -0.35 1.47
C MET A 31 -11.56 -1.70 1.94
N ALA A 32 -12.76 -2.06 1.51
CA ALA A 32 -13.39 -3.31 1.92
C ALA A 32 -12.60 -4.53 1.44
N THR A 33 -12.17 -4.50 0.17
CA THR A 33 -11.35 -5.57 -0.42
C THR A 33 -9.99 -5.63 0.25
N ALA A 34 -9.34 -4.50 0.49
CA ALA A 34 -8.04 -4.44 1.15
C ALA A 34 -8.11 -5.01 2.57
N ASN A 35 -9.11 -4.63 3.34
CA ASN A 35 -9.32 -5.16 4.70
C ASN A 35 -9.61 -6.66 4.69
N PHE A 36 -10.41 -7.14 3.74
CA PHE A 36 -10.67 -8.57 3.59
C PHE A 36 -9.39 -9.33 3.28
N MET A 37 -8.61 -8.88 2.32
CA MET A 37 -7.34 -9.51 1.96
C MET A 37 -6.36 -9.48 3.12
N ALA A 38 -6.26 -8.36 3.83
CA ALA A 38 -5.39 -8.25 5.00
C ALA A 38 -5.82 -9.23 6.11
N SER A 39 -7.11 -9.50 6.25
CA SER A 39 -7.63 -10.43 7.26
C SER A 39 -7.21 -11.89 7.01
N LEU A 40 -6.76 -12.22 5.80
CA LEU A 40 -6.28 -13.56 5.46
C LEU A 40 -4.84 -13.79 5.92
N PHE A 41 -4.11 -12.74 6.28
CA PHE A 41 -2.73 -12.88 6.75
C PHE A 41 -2.70 -13.39 8.19
N CYS A 42 -1.83 -14.37 8.44
CA CYS A 42 -1.49 -14.82 9.78
C CYS A 42 -0.12 -14.26 10.16
N PHE A 43 -0.07 -13.48 11.24
CA PHE A 43 1.17 -12.83 11.67
C PHE A 43 1.79 -13.56 12.84
N ASP A 44 3.11 -13.74 12.79
CA ASP A 44 3.88 -14.16 13.97
C ASP A 44 4.35 -12.89 14.69
N LEU A 45 3.63 -12.50 15.73
CA LEU A 45 3.90 -11.29 16.50
C LEU A 45 5.18 -11.35 17.33
N THR A 46 5.80 -12.54 17.42
CA THR A 46 7.06 -12.71 18.17
C THR A 46 8.30 -12.39 17.36
N LYS A 47 8.18 -12.27 16.03
CA LYS A 47 9.31 -11.98 15.17
C LYS A 47 9.79 -10.54 15.34
N PRO A 48 11.13 -10.29 15.35
CA PRO A 48 11.65 -8.93 15.48
C PRO A 48 11.44 -8.09 14.24
N GLU A 49 11.22 -8.71 13.08
CA GLU A 49 11.04 -8.04 11.80
C GLU A 49 9.91 -8.68 11.00
N PHE A 50 9.19 -7.85 10.27
CA PHE A 50 8.15 -8.26 9.32
C PHE A 50 8.47 -7.65 7.96
N HIS A 51 8.60 -8.50 6.94
CA HIS A 51 8.89 -8.10 5.57
C HIS A 51 7.66 -8.33 4.71
N LEU A 52 7.19 -7.29 4.05
CA LEU A 52 6.05 -7.33 3.14
C LEU A 52 6.51 -6.95 1.73
N LEU A 53 6.18 -7.80 0.76
CA LEU A 53 6.40 -7.53 -0.66
C LEU A 53 5.05 -7.26 -1.33
N ASP A 54 4.94 -6.11 -1.99
CA ASP A 54 3.77 -5.75 -2.78
C ASP A 54 4.19 -5.67 -4.26
N ALA A 55 3.81 -6.67 -5.03
CA ALA A 55 4.28 -6.86 -6.41
C ALA A 55 3.59 -5.95 -7.42
N GLY A 56 2.52 -5.27 -7.06
CA GLY A 56 1.80 -4.31 -7.90
C GLY A 56 1.13 -3.31 -6.98
N ALA A 57 1.93 -2.42 -6.39
CA ALA A 57 1.52 -1.66 -5.22
C ALA A 57 0.40 -0.65 -5.51
N GLY A 58 0.28 -0.13 -6.75
CA GLY A 58 -0.67 0.93 -7.05
C GLY A 58 -0.45 2.13 -6.13
N THR A 59 -1.48 2.53 -5.39
CA THR A 59 -1.40 3.64 -4.43
C THR A 59 -1.04 3.19 -3.01
N GLY A 60 -0.83 1.88 -2.78
CA GLY A 60 -0.41 1.35 -1.50
C GLY A 60 -1.54 1.00 -0.53
N ILE A 61 -2.79 0.90 -1.00
CA ILE A 61 -3.95 0.62 -0.14
C ILE A 61 -3.83 -0.74 0.53
N LEU A 62 -3.48 -1.80 -0.21
CA LEU A 62 -3.36 -3.14 0.36
C LEU A 62 -2.24 -3.21 1.39
N SER A 63 -1.08 -2.66 1.06
CA SER A 63 0.05 -2.58 2.00
C SER A 63 -0.33 -1.84 3.27
N ALA A 64 -1.03 -0.71 3.13
CA ALA A 64 -1.51 0.06 4.29
C ALA A 64 -2.49 -0.73 5.14
N ALA A 65 -3.40 -1.49 4.52
CA ALA A 65 -4.36 -2.33 5.25
C ALA A 65 -3.67 -3.45 6.03
N VAL A 66 -2.64 -4.08 5.44
CA VAL A 66 -1.85 -5.13 6.11
C VAL A 66 -1.09 -4.54 7.30
N ILE A 67 -0.43 -3.40 7.11
CA ILE A 67 0.31 -2.70 8.17
C ILE A 67 -0.64 -2.31 9.31
N ASP A 68 -1.78 -1.74 8.98
CA ASP A 68 -2.78 -1.32 9.96
C ASP A 68 -3.25 -2.51 10.81
N LYS A 69 -3.56 -3.64 10.17
CA LYS A 69 -3.94 -4.86 10.88
C LYS A 69 -2.82 -5.39 11.77
N LEU A 70 -1.59 -5.37 11.28
CA LEU A 70 -0.43 -5.82 12.04
C LEU A 70 -0.25 -5.01 13.32
N ILE A 71 -0.37 -3.69 13.21
CA ILE A 71 -0.27 -2.77 14.36
C ILE A 71 -1.44 -2.97 15.32
N GLN A 72 -2.67 -3.10 14.81
CA GLN A 72 -3.85 -3.37 15.63
C GLN A 72 -3.74 -4.69 16.39
N SER A 73 -3.01 -5.65 15.83
CA SER A 73 -2.76 -6.95 16.48
C SER A 73 -1.70 -6.88 17.57
N GLY A 74 -1.09 -5.72 17.81
CA GLY A 74 -0.10 -5.50 18.85
C GLY A 74 1.34 -5.74 18.46
N TYR A 75 1.63 -5.80 17.16
CA TYR A 75 3.00 -6.00 16.69
C TYR A 75 3.88 -4.79 17.04
N THR A 76 5.04 -5.06 17.63
CA THR A 76 6.00 -4.02 18.07
C THR A 76 7.36 -4.11 17.38
N GLY A 77 7.55 -5.07 16.46
CA GLY A 77 8.79 -5.23 15.72
C GLY A 77 8.93 -4.23 14.57
N ARG A 78 10.00 -4.39 13.81
CA ARG A 78 10.27 -3.55 12.65
C ARG A 78 9.51 -4.04 11.43
N ILE A 79 8.94 -3.11 10.67
CA ILE A 79 8.20 -3.40 9.43
C ILE A 79 9.01 -2.88 8.25
N TYR A 80 9.26 -3.76 7.28
CA TYR A 80 9.95 -3.44 6.03
C TYR A 80 9.01 -3.74 4.87
N LEU A 81 8.73 -2.72 4.06
CA LEU A 81 7.84 -2.82 2.90
C LEU A 81 8.64 -2.61 1.62
N THR A 82 8.51 -3.54 0.68
CA THR A 82 9.05 -3.39 -0.67
C THR A 82 7.89 -3.37 -1.66
N CYS A 83 7.77 -2.28 -2.42
CA CYS A 83 6.72 -2.09 -3.41
C CYS A 83 7.30 -2.06 -4.81
N TYR A 84 6.71 -2.83 -5.73
CA TYR A 84 6.99 -2.78 -7.15
C TYR A 84 5.83 -2.06 -7.84
N GLU A 85 6.12 -1.04 -8.64
CA GLU A 85 5.12 -0.30 -9.41
C GLU A 85 5.75 0.25 -10.68
N THR A 86 5.07 0.12 -11.82
CA THR A 86 5.56 0.59 -13.12
C THR A 86 4.92 1.89 -13.60
N ASP A 87 3.75 2.25 -13.09
CA ASP A 87 2.98 3.40 -13.56
C ASP A 87 3.57 4.71 -13.02
N GLU A 88 4.19 5.49 -13.91
CA GLU A 88 4.82 6.76 -13.57
C GLU A 88 3.85 7.81 -13.01
N LEU A 89 2.57 7.75 -13.39
CA LEU A 89 1.56 8.68 -12.87
C LEU A 89 1.18 8.35 -11.42
N VAL A 90 1.29 7.08 -11.04
CA VAL A 90 0.93 6.59 -9.71
C VAL A 90 2.08 6.70 -8.72
N LEU A 91 3.32 6.59 -9.18
CA LEU A 91 4.50 6.56 -8.31
C LEU A 91 4.61 7.73 -7.33
N PRO A 92 4.37 9.00 -7.73
CA PRO A 92 4.42 10.11 -6.77
C PRO A 92 3.40 9.97 -5.63
N LEU A 93 2.20 9.48 -5.96
CA LEU A 93 1.16 9.25 -4.96
C LEU A 93 1.51 8.09 -4.04
N LEU A 94 2.03 6.99 -4.60
CA LEU A 94 2.51 5.85 -3.81
C LEU A 94 3.57 6.31 -2.82
N LYS A 95 4.56 7.07 -3.28
CA LYS A 95 5.61 7.60 -2.40
C LYS A 95 5.03 8.47 -1.29
N SER A 96 4.12 9.37 -1.63
CA SER A 96 3.46 10.25 -0.65
C SER A 96 2.70 9.43 0.40
N ASN A 97 1.97 8.41 -0.02
CA ASN A 97 1.21 7.54 0.88
C ASN A 97 2.14 6.70 1.78
N LEU A 98 3.26 6.22 1.27
CA LEU A 98 4.23 5.47 2.07
C LEU A 98 5.00 6.36 3.04
N GLU A 99 5.28 7.61 2.68
CA GLU A 99 5.83 8.60 3.62
C GLU A 99 4.87 8.85 4.78
N LEU A 100 3.56 8.94 4.49
CA LEU A 100 2.54 9.07 5.51
C LEU A 100 2.53 7.86 6.46
N ALA A 101 2.61 6.65 5.92
CA ALA A 101 2.68 5.43 6.70
C ALA A 101 3.96 5.39 7.56
N LYS A 102 5.09 5.84 7.03
CA LYS A 102 6.34 5.94 7.77
C LYS A 102 6.23 6.92 8.94
N GLU A 103 5.63 8.08 8.71
CA GLU A 103 5.44 9.07 9.78
C GLU A 103 4.52 8.57 10.88
N GLU A 104 3.43 7.91 10.52
CA GLU A 104 2.42 7.48 11.51
C GLU A 104 2.77 6.16 12.18
N CYS A 105 3.41 5.24 11.47
CA CYS A 105 3.62 3.85 11.92
C CYS A 105 5.08 3.47 12.10
N GLY A 106 6.02 4.30 11.67
CA GLY A 106 7.45 4.03 11.79
C GLY A 106 7.97 2.91 10.91
N ILE A 107 7.31 2.65 9.78
CA ILE A 107 7.76 1.62 8.83
C ILE A 107 8.98 2.07 8.05
N ASN A 108 9.69 1.08 7.50
CA ASN A 108 10.72 1.30 6.48
C ASN A 108 10.17 0.82 5.14
N TYR A 109 10.44 1.54 4.07
CA TYR A 109 9.95 1.13 2.76
C TYR A 109 10.95 1.40 1.65
N GLU A 110 10.79 0.65 0.55
CA GLU A 110 11.52 0.83 -0.70
C GLU A 110 10.52 0.71 -1.85
N ILE A 111 10.64 1.60 -2.84
CA ILE A 111 9.84 1.54 -4.07
C ILE A 111 10.77 1.20 -5.22
N ILE A 112 10.42 0.15 -5.96
CA ILE A 112 11.15 -0.28 -7.15
C ILE A 112 10.25 -0.02 -8.36
N GLN A 113 10.69 0.88 -9.25
CA GLN A 113 9.96 1.21 -10.47
C GLN A 113 10.22 0.14 -11.53
N ASP A 114 9.62 -1.04 -11.33
CA ASP A 114 9.78 -2.16 -12.24
C ASP A 114 8.62 -3.14 -12.05
N ASN A 115 8.52 -4.08 -12.97
CA ASN A 115 7.59 -5.20 -12.85
C ASN A 115 8.28 -6.33 -12.07
N TYR A 116 7.66 -6.79 -10.99
CA TYR A 116 8.20 -7.86 -10.16
C TYR A 116 8.51 -9.12 -10.96
N LEU A 117 7.65 -9.47 -11.94
CA LEU A 117 7.81 -10.69 -12.73
C LEU A 117 8.97 -10.63 -13.75
N THR A 118 9.46 -9.43 -14.07
CA THR A 118 10.51 -9.22 -15.06
C THR A 118 11.79 -8.61 -14.49
N SER A 119 11.75 -8.24 -13.22
CA SER A 119 12.92 -7.61 -12.57
C SER A 119 13.92 -8.61 -12.02
#